data_889218731f01b72fc8d942bafaba3d2a
#
_entry.id   889218731f01b72fc8d942bafaba3d2a
#
_cell.length_a   1.000
_cell.length_b   1.000
_cell.length_c   1.000
_cell.angle_alpha   90.00
_cell.angle_beta   90.00
_cell.angle_gamma   90.00
#
_symmetry.space_group_name_H-M   'P 1'
#
loop_
_entity.id
_entity.type
_entity.pdbx_description
1 polymer ?
#
loop_
_entity_poly.entity_id
_entity_poly.type
_entity_poly.pdbx_seq_one_letter_code
_entity_poly.pdbx_strand_id
1 'polypeptide(L)'
;MTYPTSHMMGILSDSLYPLLSYPVPALLLLLFMAYYLSTAIYCHFFSPLRQFPGPPTTSFSYYWLYQTHRSGRMFAHLTSANSKYGSMSTIRVGPNDLITSDLEVIRRTSGARSKYTRSNWYKLNRLDPHNDAMFTTLDTKYHDELKAKLSAGYAGRDVPHLEGDIDLKLREVREVLGRKAEQAEMIDLAKLSQHFTLDSLSRIAFGHEADFETVLTEGADKHGVDYLGLVEKQAPKSVPVQSVPISRWLFGSAFVLNMIGPKATDKEGIGALMGLARKLVGERFGEGAEDRKDMLGSFVRHGLSQRECEAEVLVQIVAGSDTTATAIRATMLYVMTTPRVYQALQREIDEGIKNGKISNPITAAEGAGLPYLQGVIYEGLRLFPPFTGTPFKVVPPEGDTIDGKFVPGGTRIAASFWATGRHQGTFGADAELFRPERWPEAAARNEKKFVEMKRVAELVFGYGRWGCPGKTVAFLELNKIFVEMLRHFDFQLVYPYDPWKGSNYNLWLHSDMWVSVTKRDTAI
;
A
#
# COMPACT_ATOMS: atom_id res chain seq x y z
N MET A 1 -2.61 72.77 30.39
CA MET A 1 -1.81 71.72 29.68
C MET A 1 -2.80 70.70 29.16
N THR A 2 -3.24 70.90 27.94
CA THR A 2 -4.18 69.98 27.26
C THR A 2 -3.37 69.17 26.24
N TYR A 3 -3.31 67.85 26.40
CA TYR A 3 -2.63 66.93 25.49
C TYR A 3 -3.49 66.64 24.23
N PRO A 4 -2.89 66.52 23.04
CA PRO A 4 -3.64 66.26 21.81
C PRO A 4 -3.76 64.76 21.60
N THR A 5 -4.85 64.14 22.03
CA THR A 5 -5.19 62.72 21.79
C THR A 5 -5.97 62.44 20.48
N SER A 6 -6.21 63.49 19.68
CA SER A 6 -7.05 63.39 18.48
C SER A 6 -6.33 63.00 17.18
N HIS A 7 -4.99 63.16 17.10
CA HIS A 7 -4.25 62.84 15.86
C HIS A 7 -3.89 61.39 15.65
N MET A 8 -3.78 60.57 16.72
CA MET A 8 -3.43 59.14 16.59
C MET A 8 -4.63 58.27 16.21
N MET A 9 -5.85 58.65 16.56
CA MET A 9 -7.07 57.93 16.17
C MET A 9 -7.44 58.15 14.69
N GLY A 10 -7.11 59.31 14.11
CA GLY A 10 -7.36 59.62 12.70
C GLY A 10 -6.50 58.79 11.73
N ILE A 11 -5.23 58.56 12.06
CA ILE A 11 -4.29 57.83 11.18
C ILE A 11 -4.62 56.34 11.16
N LEU A 12 -5.12 55.74 12.25
CA LEU A 12 -5.55 54.35 12.29
C LEU A 12 -6.90 54.13 11.61
N SER A 13 -7.80 55.13 11.62
CA SER A 13 -9.08 55.04 10.90
C SER A 13 -8.90 55.13 9.38
N ASP A 14 -8.06 56.04 8.89
CA ASP A 14 -7.86 56.25 7.46
C ASP A 14 -7.09 55.13 6.76
N SER A 15 -6.27 54.38 7.51
CA SER A 15 -5.57 53.18 6.98
C SER A 15 -6.44 51.90 6.99
N LEU A 16 -7.50 51.85 7.80
CA LEU A 16 -8.42 50.68 7.87
C LEU A 16 -9.67 50.85 6.98
N TYR A 17 -10.05 52.08 6.62
CA TYR A 17 -11.23 52.35 5.77
C TYR A 17 -11.17 51.68 4.38
N PRO A 18 -10.04 51.59 3.68
CA PRO A 18 -9.98 50.89 2.40
C PRO A 18 -10.21 49.37 2.52
N LEU A 19 -9.83 48.77 3.66
CA LEU A 19 -10.01 47.32 3.90
C LEU A 19 -11.47 46.95 4.20
N LEU A 20 -12.24 47.87 4.79
CA LEU A 20 -13.67 47.68 5.10
C LEU A 20 -14.60 47.94 3.89
N SER A 21 -14.10 48.56 2.83
CA SER A 21 -14.87 48.81 1.60
C SER A 21 -14.91 47.61 0.64
N TYR A 22 -14.07 46.59 0.84
CA TYR A 22 -14.11 45.36 0.04
C TYR A 22 -15.21 44.41 0.54
N PRO A 23 -15.93 43.74 -0.36
CA PRO A 23 -16.88 42.71 0.06
C PRO A 23 -16.16 41.66 0.90
N VAL A 24 -16.80 41.16 1.95
CA VAL A 24 -16.23 40.18 2.91
C VAL A 24 -15.47 39.05 2.26
N PRO A 25 -15.90 38.45 1.11
CA PRO A 25 -15.14 37.42 0.42
C PRO A 25 -13.76 37.89 -0.08
N ALA A 26 -13.63 39.15 -0.54
CA ALA A 26 -12.34 39.66 -1.01
C ALA A 26 -11.36 39.90 0.17
N LEU A 27 -11.86 40.38 1.31
CA LEU A 27 -11.05 40.50 2.52
C LEU A 27 -10.57 39.14 3.03
N LEU A 28 -11.45 38.12 3.06
CA LEU A 28 -11.09 36.74 3.45
C LEU A 28 -10.06 36.15 2.49
N LEU A 29 -10.18 36.42 1.19
CA LEU A 29 -9.20 35.98 0.20
C LEU A 29 -7.83 36.64 0.42
N LEU A 30 -7.80 37.94 0.69
CA LEU A 30 -6.56 38.68 0.98
C LEU A 30 -5.89 38.14 2.25
N LEU A 31 -6.63 37.91 3.31
CA LEU A 31 -6.13 37.33 4.55
C LEU A 31 -5.57 35.91 4.33
N PHE A 32 -6.27 35.12 3.54
CA PHE A 32 -5.81 33.80 3.15
C PHE A 32 -4.50 33.85 2.35
N MET A 33 -4.41 34.75 1.36
CA MET A 33 -3.19 34.93 0.57
C MET A 33 -2.03 35.42 1.44
N ALA A 34 -2.27 36.40 2.32
CA ALA A 34 -1.26 36.92 3.25
C ALA A 34 -0.76 35.85 4.21
N TYR A 35 -1.66 35.04 4.77
CA TYR A 35 -1.31 33.86 5.59
C TYR A 35 -0.46 32.86 4.81
N TYR A 36 -0.86 32.56 3.57
CA TYR A 36 -0.14 31.59 2.74
C TYR A 36 1.26 32.09 2.37
N LEU A 37 1.37 33.35 2.01
CA LEU A 37 2.64 34.00 1.67
C LEU A 37 3.58 34.09 2.90
N SER A 38 3.07 34.50 4.05
CA SER A 38 3.87 34.55 5.29
C SER A 38 4.36 33.14 5.70
N THR A 39 3.49 32.15 5.58
CA THR A 39 3.86 30.75 5.86
C THR A 39 4.92 30.25 4.87
N ALA A 40 4.79 30.58 3.58
CA ALA A 40 5.78 30.21 2.57
C ALA A 40 7.15 30.86 2.83
N ILE A 41 7.17 32.15 3.17
CA ILE A 41 8.39 32.88 3.55
C ILE A 41 9.03 32.26 4.80
N TYR A 42 8.23 31.99 5.84
CA TYR A 42 8.72 31.32 7.04
C TYR A 42 9.32 29.95 6.71
N CYS A 43 8.60 29.10 5.97
CA CYS A 43 9.04 27.77 5.62
C CYS A 43 10.32 27.76 4.77
N HIS A 44 10.51 28.76 3.92
CA HIS A 44 11.69 28.86 3.06
C HIS A 44 12.92 29.39 3.80
N PHE A 45 12.79 30.45 4.60
CA PHE A 45 13.92 31.17 5.18
C PHE A 45 14.20 30.82 6.65
N PHE A 46 13.17 30.52 7.44
CA PHE A 46 13.27 30.43 8.90
C PHE A 46 13.01 29.03 9.46
N SER A 47 12.32 28.14 8.71
CA SER A 47 12.05 26.78 9.20
C SER A 47 13.33 25.98 9.41
N PRO A 48 13.45 25.23 10.53
CA PRO A 48 14.56 24.29 10.72
C PRO A 48 14.66 23.25 9.59
N LEU A 49 13.56 22.95 8.88
CA LEU A 49 13.56 22.00 7.77
C LEU A 49 14.31 22.48 6.52
N ARG A 50 14.73 23.76 6.45
CA ARG A 50 15.56 24.29 5.35
C ARG A 50 16.91 23.57 5.22
N GLN A 51 17.36 22.93 6.28
CA GLN A 51 18.59 22.16 6.30
C GLN A 51 18.50 20.79 5.60
N PHE A 52 17.30 20.33 5.26
CA PHE A 52 17.09 19.11 4.49
C PHE A 52 17.01 19.44 3.01
N PRO A 53 17.79 18.75 2.16
CA PRO A 53 17.74 18.95 0.72
C PRO A 53 16.43 18.45 0.14
N GLY A 54 16.05 18.99 -1.02
CA GLY A 54 14.85 18.56 -1.73
C GLY A 54 14.59 19.39 -2.99
N PRO A 55 13.58 19.06 -3.79
CA PRO A 55 13.19 19.87 -4.93
C PRO A 55 12.89 21.32 -4.55
N PRO A 56 13.28 22.32 -5.35
CA PRO A 56 13.28 23.74 -4.93
C PRO A 56 11.94 24.26 -4.40
N THR A 57 10.80 23.81 -4.96
CA THR A 57 9.47 24.28 -4.54
C THR A 57 9.00 23.69 -3.22
N THR A 58 9.64 22.62 -2.73
CA THR A 58 9.20 21.91 -1.52
C THR A 58 9.40 22.69 -0.24
N SER A 59 10.26 23.71 -0.26
CA SER A 59 10.51 24.58 0.90
C SER A 59 9.31 25.50 1.20
N PHE A 60 8.47 25.83 0.23
CA PHE A 60 7.38 26.79 0.40
C PHE A 60 6.04 26.30 -0.16
N SER A 61 5.97 25.20 -0.89
CA SER A 61 4.75 24.72 -1.54
C SER A 61 4.66 23.19 -1.57
N TYR A 62 3.45 22.67 -1.58
CA TYR A 62 3.13 21.26 -1.85
C TYR A 62 2.99 20.97 -3.35
N TYR A 63 3.26 21.93 -4.23
CA TYR A 63 3.08 21.78 -5.67
C TYR A 63 3.86 20.60 -6.26
N TRP A 64 5.13 20.41 -5.85
CA TRP A 64 5.94 19.29 -6.31
C TRP A 64 5.33 17.94 -5.90
N LEU A 65 4.89 17.81 -4.66
CA LEU A 65 4.25 16.57 -4.18
C LEU A 65 2.92 16.31 -4.89
N TYR A 66 2.14 17.36 -5.14
CA TYR A 66 0.92 17.28 -5.93
C TYR A 66 1.18 16.79 -7.35
N GLN A 67 2.16 17.35 -8.05
CA GLN A 67 2.54 16.91 -9.40
C GLN A 67 3.07 15.47 -9.40
N THR A 68 3.86 15.10 -8.39
CA THR A 68 4.34 13.74 -8.19
C THR A 68 3.18 12.75 -8.07
N HIS A 69 2.20 13.06 -7.24
CA HIS A 69 1.01 12.21 -7.07
C HIS A 69 0.11 12.19 -8.31
N ARG A 70 0.00 13.31 -9.04
CA ARG A 70 -0.82 13.41 -10.24
C ARG A 70 -0.22 12.67 -11.45
N SER A 71 1.08 12.51 -11.47
CA SER A 71 1.82 12.00 -12.65
C SER A 71 1.52 10.55 -13.02
N GLY A 72 0.98 9.75 -12.09
CA GLY A 72 0.92 8.29 -12.23
C GLY A 72 2.30 7.62 -12.19
N ARG A 73 3.36 8.38 -11.87
CA ARG A 73 4.75 7.93 -11.76
C ARG A 73 5.37 8.32 -10.43
N MET A 74 4.59 8.26 -9.38
CA MET A 74 4.97 8.72 -8.04
C MET A 74 6.31 8.13 -7.59
N PHE A 75 6.49 6.81 -7.76
CA PHE A 75 7.72 6.14 -7.39
C PHE A 75 8.96 6.68 -8.14
N ALA A 76 8.84 6.95 -9.45
CA ALA A 76 9.94 7.45 -10.27
C ALA A 76 10.37 8.86 -9.83
N HIS A 77 9.40 9.72 -9.53
CA HIS A 77 9.68 11.07 -9.02
C HIS A 77 10.33 11.03 -7.63
N LEU A 78 9.84 10.18 -6.73
CA LEU A 78 10.42 10.01 -5.39
C LEU A 78 11.84 9.42 -5.46
N THR A 79 12.05 8.42 -6.32
CA THR A 79 13.37 7.82 -6.53
C THR A 79 14.35 8.82 -7.14
N SER A 80 13.95 9.56 -8.17
CA SER A 80 14.76 10.59 -8.80
C SER A 80 15.11 11.71 -7.80
N ALA A 81 14.17 12.14 -6.97
CA ALA A 81 14.43 13.13 -5.92
C ALA A 81 15.42 12.58 -4.89
N ASN A 82 15.24 11.32 -4.45
CA ASN A 82 16.17 10.69 -3.51
C ASN A 82 17.57 10.53 -4.11
N SER A 83 17.70 10.14 -5.38
CA SER A 83 18.99 10.04 -6.07
C SER A 83 19.67 11.40 -6.23
N LYS A 84 18.91 12.44 -6.60
CA LYS A 84 19.45 13.78 -6.87
C LYS A 84 19.80 14.55 -5.60
N TYR A 85 19.00 14.42 -4.55
CA TYR A 85 19.15 15.18 -3.31
C TYR A 85 19.59 14.32 -2.12
N GLY A 86 19.67 13.01 -2.30
CA GLY A 86 19.91 12.02 -1.26
C GLY A 86 21.36 11.79 -0.90
N SER A 87 22.23 12.83 -0.98
CA SER A 87 23.50 12.83 -0.25
C SER A 87 23.27 12.64 1.27
N MET A 88 22.05 12.85 1.70
CA MET A 88 21.49 12.50 3.00
C MET A 88 20.36 11.49 2.82
N SER A 89 20.14 10.63 3.82
CA SER A 89 19.08 9.63 3.78
C SER A 89 17.66 10.22 3.84
N THR A 90 17.53 11.51 4.21
CA THR A 90 16.26 12.20 4.36
C THR A 90 16.18 13.43 3.45
N ILE A 91 15.09 13.55 2.69
CA ILE A 91 14.82 14.68 1.79
C ILE A 91 13.52 15.39 2.16
N ARG A 92 13.46 16.69 1.87
CA ARG A 92 12.25 17.51 2.04
C ARG A 92 11.37 17.42 0.79
N VAL A 93 10.10 17.07 0.98
CA VAL A 93 9.12 16.88 -0.12
C VAL A 93 7.93 17.83 -0.04
N GLY A 94 7.89 18.66 1.00
CA GLY A 94 6.88 19.70 1.21
C GLY A 94 7.29 20.64 2.32
N PRO A 95 6.56 21.77 2.54
CA PRO A 95 6.89 22.75 3.57
C PRO A 95 7.09 22.15 4.96
N ASN A 96 6.33 21.11 5.30
CA ASN A 96 6.41 20.41 6.59
C ASN A 96 6.53 18.88 6.44
N ASP A 97 7.04 18.39 5.30
CA ASP A 97 7.07 16.98 4.96
C ASP A 97 8.47 16.51 4.58
N LEU A 98 8.87 15.39 5.18
CA LEU A 98 10.11 14.70 4.93
C LEU A 98 9.86 13.27 4.45
N ILE A 99 10.76 12.74 3.62
CA ILE A 99 10.81 11.31 3.28
C ILE A 99 12.21 10.81 3.60
N THR A 100 12.30 9.64 4.23
CA THR A 100 13.57 9.05 4.62
C THR A 100 13.73 7.64 4.09
N SER A 101 14.97 7.29 3.75
CA SER A 101 15.44 5.91 3.50
C SER A 101 16.29 5.35 4.64
N ASP A 102 16.50 6.12 5.70
CA ASP A 102 17.25 5.70 6.88
C ASP A 102 16.48 4.60 7.63
N LEU A 103 17.08 3.43 7.73
CA LEU A 103 16.49 2.25 8.33
C LEU A 103 16.27 2.40 9.84
N GLU A 104 17.14 3.15 10.52
CA GLU A 104 16.99 3.40 11.95
C GLU A 104 15.83 4.35 12.22
N VAL A 105 15.75 5.44 11.46
CA VAL A 105 14.64 6.40 11.53
C VAL A 105 13.32 5.69 11.26
N ILE A 106 13.23 4.86 10.21
CA ILE A 106 12.01 4.10 9.88
C ILE A 106 11.59 3.19 11.03
N ARG A 107 12.53 2.47 11.64
CA ARG A 107 12.25 1.60 12.79
C ARG A 107 11.82 2.40 14.01
N ARG A 108 12.49 3.52 14.29
CA ARG A 108 12.18 4.40 15.41
C ARG A 108 10.80 5.04 15.29
N THR A 109 10.44 5.52 14.10
CA THR A 109 9.12 6.13 13.85
C THR A 109 7.96 5.13 13.89
N SER A 110 8.26 3.82 13.76
CA SER A 110 7.24 2.77 13.61
C SER A 110 7.28 1.71 14.71
N GLY A 111 8.25 1.75 15.60
CA GLY A 111 8.39 0.77 16.70
C GLY A 111 7.20 0.75 17.66
N ALA A 112 7.05 -0.34 18.42
CA ALA A 112 5.92 -0.52 19.34
C ALA A 112 5.84 0.58 20.43
N ARG A 113 7.00 1.13 20.84
CA ARG A 113 7.09 2.22 21.82
C ARG A 113 7.29 3.60 21.19
N SER A 114 7.10 3.72 19.88
CA SER A 114 7.26 4.99 19.19
C SER A 114 6.25 6.02 19.67
N LYS A 115 6.74 7.25 19.90
CA LYS A 115 5.89 8.41 20.23
C LYS A 115 5.31 9.08 18.97
N TYR A 116 5.73 8.64 17.79
CA TYR A 116 5.19 9.11 16.52
C TYR A 116 3.75 8.63 16.33
N THR A 117 2.89 9.52 15.85
CA THR A 117 1.49 9.23 15.57
C THR A 117 1.22 9.25 14.07
N ARG A 118 0.07 8.79 13.64
CA ARG A 118 -0.38 8.89 12.25
C ARG A 118 -0.76 10.33 11.90
N SER A 119 -0.41 10.76 10.69
CA SER A 119 -0.87 12.05 10.16
C SER A 119 -2.26 11.95 9.52
N ASN A 120 -2.87 13.10 9.24
CA ASN A 120 -4.16 13.16 8.53
C ASN A 120 -4.15 12.50 7.13
N TRP A 121 -2.98 12.15 6.58
CA TRP A 121 -2.86 11.38 5.37
C TRP A 121 -3.65 10.06 5.45
N TYR A 122 -3.59 9.36 6.59
CA TYR A 122 -4.34 8.12 6.80
C TYR A 122 -5.86 8.33 6.75
N LYS A 123 -6.34 9.40 7.33
CA LYS A 123 -7.77 9.74 7.33
C LYS A 123 -8.33 10.00 5.93
N LEU A 124 -7.50 10.51 5.01
CA LEU A 124 -7.88 10.74 3.61
C LEU A 124 -7.94 9.45 2.78
N ASN A 125 -7.47 8.34 3.32
CA ASN A 125 -7.56 7.02 2.69
C ASN A 125 -8.75 6.19 3.24
N ARG A 126 -9.71 6.82 3.95
CA ARG A 126 -10.94 6.15 4.35
C ARG A 126 -11.78 5.81 3.14
N LEU A 127 -12.30 4.60 3.13
CA LEU A 127 -13.27 4.13 2.16
C LEU A 127 -14.69 4.34 2.69
N ASP A 128 -14.91 4.15 3.99
CA ASP A 128 -16.12 4.61 4.67
C ASP A 128 -15.90 6.03 5.21
N PRO A 129 -16.64 7.06 4.74
CA PRO A 129 -16.46 8.43 5.20
C PRO A 129 -16.78 8.64 6.67
N HIS A 130 -17.54 7.77 7.30
CA HIS A 130 -18.07 7.93 8.66
C HIS A 130 -17.35 7.08 9.71
N ASN A 131 -16.76 5.95 9.29
CA ASN A 131 -16.12 4.99 10.20
C ASN A 131 -14.65 4.82 9.86
N ASP A 132 -13.81 4.83 10.89
CA ASP A 132 -12.39 4.53 10.75
C ASP A 132 -12.16 3.02 10.85
N ALA A 133 -11.40 2.48 9.91
CA ALA A 133 -10.80 1.16 10.03
C ALA A 133 -9.46 1.23 10.79
N MET A 134 -8.90 0.09 11.15
CA MET A 134 -7.58 0.01 11.79
C MET A 134 -6.51 0.77 10.97
N PHE A 135 -6.56 0.71 9.64
CA PHE A 135 -5.61 1.42 8.77
C PHE A 135 -5.79 2.94 8.81
N THR A 136 -7.01 3.46 8.99
CA THR A 136 -7.32 4.90 8.78
C THR A 136 -7.45 5.71 10.06
N THR A 137 -7.66 5.07 11.21
CA THR A 137 -7.74 5.76 12.50
C THR A 137 -6.45 6.47 12.87
N LEU A 138 -6.58 7.68 13.42
CA LEU A 138 -5.46 8.46 13.96
C LEU A 138 -5.24 8.20 15.44
N ASP A 139 -6.24 7.67 16.15
CA ASP A 139 -6.13 7.31 17.55
C ASP A 139 -5.28 6.04 17.70
N THR A 140 -4.12 6.19 18.32
CA THR A 140 -3.16 5.10 18.48
C THR A 140 -3.69 3.99 19.40
N LYS A 141 -4.45 4.35 20.45
CA LYS A 141 -5.02 3.38 21.37
C LYS A 141 -6.11 2.55 20.68
N TYR A 142 -7.02 3.22 20.00
CA TYR A 142 -8.08 2.56 19.21
C TYR A 142 -7.50 1.67 18.11
N HIS A 143 -6.43 2.13 17.42
CA HIS A 143 -5.69 1.29 16.47
C HIS A 143 -5.19 0.00 17.10
N ASP A 144 -4.57 0.09 18.27
CA ASP A 144 -3.99 -1.08 18.94
C ASP A 144 -5.09 -2.05 19.42
N GLU A 145 -6.24 -1.53 19.88
CA GLU A 145 -7.42 -2.31 20.24
C GLU A 145 -8.00 -3.06 19.03
N LEU A 146 -8.21 -2.36 17.90
CA LEU A 146 -8.68 -2.99 16.66
C LEU A 146 -7.68 -4.05 16.18
N LYS A 147 -6.38 -3.71 16.15
CA LYS A 147 -5.34 -4.65 15.72
C LYS A 147 -5.31 -5.92 16.55
N ALA A 148 -5.51 -5.82 17.88
CA ALA A 148 -5.58 -6.97 18.76
C ALA A 148 -6.77 -7.87 18.41
N LYS A 149 -7.95 -7.30 18.20
CA LYS A 149 -9.18 -8.02 17.84
C LYS A 149 -9.08 -8.70 16.45
N LEU A 150 -8.42 -8.06 15.48
CA LEU A 150 -8.27 -8.56 14.12
C LEU A 150 -7.19 -9.64 13.99
N SER A 151 -6.25 -9.71 14.94
CA SER A 151 -5.02 -10.49 14.83
C SER A 151 -5.22 -12.00 14.64
N ALA A 152 -6.24 -12.58 15.26
CA ALA A 152 -6.51 -14.02 15.19
C ALA A 152 -6.99 -14.44 13.80
N GLY A 153 -7.88 -13.64 13.19
CA GLY A 153 -8.37 -13.84 11.82
C GLY A 153 -7.24 -13.76 10.80
N TYR A 154 -6.46 -12.68 10.83
CA TYR A 154 -5.33 -12.50 9.90
C TYR A 154 -4.19 -13.52 10.07
N ALA A 155 -3.99 -14.03 11.27
CA ALA A 155 -3.01 -15.09 11.53
C ALA A 155 -3.51 -16.50 11.15
N GLY A 156 -4.77 -16.62 10.70
CA GLY A 156 -5.38 -17.90 10.35
C GLY A 156 -5.77 -18.79 11.53
N ARG A 157 -5.58 -18.34 12.77
CA ARG A 157 -5.90 -19.17 13.96
C ARG A 157 -7.37 -19.54 14.07
N ASP A 158 -8.24 -18.64 13.63
CA ASP A 158 -9.69 -18.80 13.66
C ASP A 158 -10.27 -19.15 12.28
N VAL A 159 -9.42 -19.41 11.30
CA VAL A 159 -9.79 -19.69 9.89
C VAL A 159 -9.17 -21.02 9.48
N PRO A 160 -9.75 -22.17 9.88
CA PRO A 160 -9.13 -23.48 9.71
C PRO A 160 -8.95 -23.90 8.25
N HIS A 161 -9.73 -23.33 7.32
CA HIS A 161 -9.68 -23.64 5.89
C HIS A 161 -8.86 -22.64 5.07
N LEU A 162 -8.15 -21.71 5.72
CA LEU A 162 -7.43 -20.61 5.07
C LEU A 162 -6.52 -21.09 3.93
N GLU A 163 -5.69 -22.07 4.15
CA GLU A 163 -4.79 -22.61 3.12
C GLU A 163 -5.56 -23.38 2.03
N GLY A 164 -6.56 -24.16 2.41
CA GLY A 164 -7.40 -24.92 1.47
C GLY A 164 -8.23 -24.02 0.55
N ASP A 165 -8.67 -22.86 1.02
CA ASP A 165 -9.37 -21.88 0.19
C ASP A 165 -8.44 -21.24 -0.85
N ILE A 166 -7.17 -20.99 -0.53
CA ILE A 166 -6.15 -20.59 -1.50
C ILE A 166 -5.91 -21.71 -2.53
N ASP A 167 -5.86 -22.97 -2.10
CA ASP A 167 -5.69 -24.12 -3.00
C ASP A 167 -6.82 -24.26 -4.02
N LEU A 168 -8.04 -23.95 -3.62
CA LEU A 168 -9.16 -23.90 -4.55
C LEU A 168 -8.92 -22.85 -5.64
N LYS A 169 -8.51 -21.65 -5.27
CA LYS A 169 -8.25 -20.58 -6.24
C LYS A 169 -7.04 -20.85 -7.13
N LEU A 170 -6.01 -21.51 -6.61
CA LEU A 170 -4.88 -21.98 -7.42
C LEU A 170 -5.30 -23.03 -8.46
N ARG A 171 -6.25 -23.92 -8.13
CA ARG A 171 -6.82 -24.85 -9.11
C ARG A 171 -7.57 -24.12 -10.22
N GLU A 172 -8.36 -23.10 -9.89
CA GLU A 172 -9.05 -22.28 -10.90
C GLU A 172 -8.05 -21.55 -11.81
N VAL A 173 -6.98 -20.96 -11.25
CA VAL A 173 -5.87 -20.37 -12.04
C VAL A 173 -5.27 -21.40 -12.98
N ARG A 174 -5.00 -22.64 -12.50
CA ARG A 174 -4.47 -23.72 -13.32
C ARG A 174 -5.42 -24.12 -14.45
N GLU A 175 -6.72 -24.17 -14.19
CA GLU A 175 -7.74 -24.46 -15.20
C GLU A 175 -7.76 -23.40 -16.30
N VAL A 176 -7.74 -22.12 -15.95
CA VAL A 176 -7.70 -21.00 -16.90
C VAL A 176 -6.42 -21.06 -17.74
N LEU A 177 -5.25 -21.19 -17.10
CA LEU A 177 -3.97 -21.32 -17.78
C LEU A 177 -3.92 -22.55 -18.70
N GLY A 178 -4.50 -23.67 -18.25
CA GLY A 178 -4.59 -24.90 -19.04
C GLY A 178 -5.40 -24.74 -20.32
N ARG A 179 -6.58 -24.08 -20.24
CA ARG A 179 -7.41 -23.76 -21.41
C ARG A 179 -6.67 -22.84 -22.38
N LYS A 180 -6.04 -21.77 -21.87
CA LYS A 180 -5.28 -20.83 -22.70
C LYS A 180 -4.11 -21.49 -23.41
N ALA A 181 -3.38 -22.39 -22.70
CA ALA A 181 -2.30 -23.15 -23.30
C ALA A 181 -2.79 -24.10 -24.42
N GLU A 182 -3.91 -24.80 -24.22
CA GLU A 182 -4.50 -25.70 -25.23
C GLU A 182 -4.99 -24.95 -26.48
N GLN A 183 -5.51 -23.73 -26.28
CA GLN A 183 -6.02 -22.88 -27.35
C GLN A 183 -4.94 -22.02 -28.01
N ALA A 184 -3.69 -22.08 -27.51
CA ALA A 184 -2.60 -21.20 -27.90
C ALA A 184 -2.96 -19.69 -27.78
N GLU A 185 -3.78 -19.36 -26.79
CA GLU A 185 -4.20 -17.99 -26.52
C GLU A 185 -3.29 -17.30 -25.50
N MET A 186 -3.12 -16.00 -25.67
CA MET A 186 -2.42 -15.15 -24.69
C MET A 186 -3.33 -14.87 -23.50
N ILE A 187 -2.70 -14.63 -22.33
CA ILE A 187 -3.40 -14.17 -21.12
C ILE A 187 -2.74 -12.93 -20.55
N ASP A 188 -3.54 -12.01 -20.02
CA ASP A 188 -3.05 -10.88 -19.24
C ASP A 188 -2.73 -11.34 -17.81
N LEU A 189 -1.45 -11.65 -17.55
CA LEU A 189 -0.99 -12.13 -16.25
C LEU A 189 -1.16 -11.07 -15.14
N ALA A 190 -1.18 -9.78 -15.49
CA ALA A 190 -1.42 -8.73 -14.51
C ALA A 190 -2.85 -8.81 -13.96
N LYS A 191 -3.83 -8.99 -14.83
CA LYS A 191 -5.23 -9.17 -14.46
C LYS A 191 -5.47 -10.50 -13.77
N LEU A 192 -4.94 -11.60 -14.31
CA LEU A 192 -5.06 -12.91 -13.65
C LEU A 192 -4.55 -12.90 -12.21
N SER A 193 -3.40 -12.26 -11.96
CA SER A 193 -2.87 -12.13 -10.61
C SER A 193 -3.82 -11.36 -9.68
N GLN A 194 -4.49 -10.34 -10.20
CA GLN A 194 -5.41 -9.51 -9.44
C GLN A 194 -6.74 -10.23 -9.16
N HIS A 195 -7.25 -10.98 -10.13
CA HIS A 195 -8.42 -11.86 -9.96
C HIS A 195 -8.14 -12.93 -8.91
N PHE A 196 -6.98 -13.60 -9.01
CA PHE A 196 -6.58 -14.61 -8.02
C PHE A 196 -6.57 -14.07 -6.59
N THR A 197 -5.94 -12.91 -6.37
CA THR A 197 -5.83 -12.34 -5.02
C THR A 197 -7.17 -11.80 -4.51
N LEU A 198 -8.01 -11.25 -5.37
CA LEU A 198 -9.36 -10.81 -5.02
C LEU A 198 -10.24 -11.99 -4.60
N ASP A 199 -10.26 -13.06 -5.41
CA ASP A 199 -11.06 -14.24 -5.14
C ASP A 199 -10.56 -14.99 -3.90
N SER A 200 -9.23 -15.15 -3.75
CA SER A 200 -8.64 -15.75 -2.54
C SER A 200 -9.05 -14.99 -1.29
N LEU A 201 -8.87 -13.66 -1.32
CA LEU A 201 -9.20 -12.83 -0.17
C LEU A 201 -10.68 -12.85 0.17
N SER A 202 -11.56 -12.68 -0.83
CA SER A 202 -13.02 -12.64 -0.58
C SER A 202 -13.51 -13.94 0.04
N ARG A 203 -12.99 -15.06 -0.44
CA ARG A 203 -13.32 -16.38 0.07
C ARG A 203 -12.83 -16.60 1.51
N ILE A 204 -11.57 -16.25 1.80
CA ILE A 204 -10.98 -16.38 3.13
C ILE A 204 -11.64 -15.42 4.14
N ALA A 205 -11.92 -14.20 3.67
CA ALA A 205 -12.43 -13.15 4.55
C ALA A 205 -13.92 -13.29 4.85
N PHE A 206 -14.74 -13.69 3.87
CA PHE A 206 -16.19 -13.62 3.96
C PHE A 206 -16.90 -14.95 3.72
N GLY A 207 -16.15 -16.00 3.37
CA GLY A 207 -16.67 -17.34 3.10
C GLY A 207 -17.08 -17.55 1.64
N HIS A 208 -17.49 -18.79 1.34
CA HIS A 208 -17.80 -19.25 -0.02
C HIS A 208 -18.84 -18.40 -0.76
N GLU A 209 -19.88 -17.94 -0.05
CA GLU A 209 -20.99 -17.19 -0.67
C GLU A 209 -20.55 -15.80 -1.17
N ALA A 210 -19.50 -15.26 -0.58
CA ALA A 210 -18.94 -13.95 -0.91
C ALA A 210 -17.77 -14.01 -1.91
N ASP A 211 -17.43 -15.19 -2.42
CA ASP A 211 -16.42 -15.39 -3.45
C ASP A 211 -16.80 -14.61 -4.73
N PHE A 212 -15.88 -13.80 -5.25
CA PHE A 212 -16.14 -12.98 -6.44
C PHE A 212 -16.09 -13.78 -7.74
N GLU A 213 -15.39 -14.95 -7.73
CA GLU A 213 -15.28 -15.87 -8.86
C GLU A 213 -14.71 -15.25 -10.14
N THR A 214 -13.91 -14.18 -10.02
CA THR A 214 -13.40 -13.41 -11.16
C THR A 214 -12.33 -14.16 -11.95
N VAL A 215 -11.65 -15.15 -11.36
CA VAL A 215 -10.67 -16.01 -12.05
C VAL A 215 -11.36 -16.80 -13.16
N LEU A 216 -12.43 -17.53 -12.83
CA LEU A 216 -13.13 -18.41 -13.78
C LEU A 216 -13.91 -17.64 -14.83
N THR A 217 -14.45 -16.48 -14.46
CA THR A 217 -15.25 -15.62 -15.35
C THR A 217 -14.42 -14.62 -16.15
N GLU A 218 -13.09 -14.65 -15.95
CA GLU A 218 -12.14 -13.73 -16.60
C GLU A 218 -12.51 -12.25 -16.38
N GLY A 219 -12.99 -11.93 -15.15
CA GLY A 219 -13.22 -10.56 -14.70
C GLY A 219 -14.68 -10.17 -14.46
N ALA A 220 -15.66 -10.98 -14.83
CA ALA A 220 -17.04 -10.71 -14.49
C ALA A 220 -17.32 -11.11 -13.02
N ASP A 221 -17.51 -10.10 -12.16
CA ASP A 221 -17.84 -10.30 -10.75
C ASP A 221 -19.33 -10.68 -10.58
N LYS A 222 -19.59 -11.76 -9.85
CA LYS A 222 -20.97 -12.22 -9.57
C LYS A 222 -21.80 -11.27 -8.71
N HIS A 223 -21.15 -10.35 -8.01
CA HIS A 223 -21.83 -9.32 -7.20
C HIS A 223 -22.14 -8.05 -7.99
N GLY A 224 -21.69 -7.95 -9.24
CA GLY A 224 -21.92 -6.80 -10.13
C GLY A 224 -21.15 -5.54 -9.73
N VAL A 225 -20.07 -5.67 -8.95
CA VAL A 225 -19.19 -4.57 -8.55
C VAL A 225 -17.88 -4.68 -9.32
N ASP A 226 -17.69 -3.81 -10.30
CA ASP A 226 -16.40 -3.69 -11.00
C ASP A 226 -15.34 -3.09 -10.05
N TYR A 227 -14.82 -3.94 -9.15
CA TYR A 227 -13.84 -3.55 -8.15
C TYR A 227 -12.54 -3.04 -8.79
N LEU A 228 -12.05 -3.72 -9.81
CA LEU A 228 -10.78 -3.37 -10.47
C LEU A 228 -10.90 -2.03 -11.17
N GLY A 229 -11.94 -1.83 -11.96
CA GLY A 229 -12.22 -0.55 -12.61
C GLY A 229 -12.50 0.58 -11.61
N LEU A 230 -13.02 0.26 -10.41
CA LEU A 230 -13.19 1.23 -9.34
C LEU A 230 -11.85 1.83 -8.90
N VAL A 231 -10.86 0.98 -8.57
CA VAL A 231 -9.55 1.43 -8.11
C VAL A 231 -8.83 2.21 -9.21
N GLU A 232 -8.86 1.71 -10.44
CA GLU A 232 -8.27 2.38 -11.61
C GLU A 232 -8.86 3.78 -11.87
N LYS A 233 -10.17 3.95 -11.72
CA LYS A 233 -10.85 5.24 -11.93
C LYS A 233 -10.67 6.22 -10.78
N GLN A 234 -10.57 5.73 -9.54
CA GLN A 234 -10.55 6.59 -8.35
C GLN A 234 -9.15 7.00 -7.90
N ALA A 235 -8.14 6.14 -8.00
CA ALA A 235 -6.80 6.44 -7.53
C ALA A 235 -6.19 7.69 -8.20
N PRO A 236 -6.29 7.91 -9.53
CA PRO A 236 -5.80 9.12 -10.18
C PRO A 236 -6.45 10.42 -9.69
N LYS A 237 -7.67 10.35 -9.15
CA LYS A 237 -8.42 11.50 -8.66
C LYS A 237 -8.15 11.76 -7.18
N SER A 238 -8.16 10.72 -6.36
CA SER A 238 -8.07 10.82 -4.90
C SER A 238 -6.65 11.05 -4.38
N VAL A 239 -5.65 10.38 -4.98
CA VAL A 239 -4.26 10.45 -4.48
C VAL A 239 -3.63 11.85 -4.62
N PRO A 240 -3.75 12.59 -5.75
CA PRO A 240 -3.21 13.95 -5.83
C PRO A 240 -3.80 14.90 -4.79
N VAL A 241 -5.09 14.75 -4.51
CA VAL A 241 -5.82 15.59 -3.54
C VAL A 241 -5.23 15.47 -2.13
N GLN A 242 -4.67 14.31 -1.77
CA GLN A 242 -4.02 14.08 -0.45
C GLN A 242 -2.83 15.02 -0.21
N SER A 243 -2.21 15.56 -1.26
CA SER A 243 -1.08 16.50 -1.16
C SER A 243 -1.51 17.93 -0.82
N VAL A 244 -2.77 18.28 -1.09
CA VAL A 244 -3.27 19.65 -0.94
C VAL A 244 -3.75 19.87 0.50
N PRO A 245 -3.17 20.84 1.27
CA PRO A 245 -3.54 21.01 2.68
C PRO A 245 -5.03 21.28 2.92
N ILE A 246 -5.66 22.10 2.08
CA ILE A 246 -7.08 22.44 2.22
C ILE A 246 -8.00 21.22 2.02
N SER A 247 -7.62 20.31 1.14
CA SER A 247 -8.40 19.08 0.92
C SER A 247 -8.41 18.18 2.15
N ARG A 248 -7.31 18.16 2.90
CA ARG A 248 -7.22 17.40 4.15
C ARG A 248 -8.23 17.89 5.19
N TRP A 249 -8.51 19.18 5.19
CA TRP A 249 -9.55 19.76 6.04
C TRP A 249 -10.96 19.50 5.50
N LEU A 250 -11.17 19.73 4.20
CA LEU A 250 -12.48 19.54 3.55
C LEU A 250 -12.94 18.08 3.63
N PHE A 251 -12.13 17.14 3.14
CA PHE A 251 -12.47 15.72 3.14
C PHE A 251 -12.25 15.02 4.51
N GLY A 252 -11.72 15.75 5.49
CA GLY A 252 -11.75 15.35 6.90
C GLY A 252 -13.04 15.77 7.62
N SER A 253 -13.85 16.66 7.03
CA SER A 253 -15.07 17.19 7.62
C SER A 253 -16.26 16.24 7.41
N ALA A 254 -16.91 15.81 8.49
CA ALA A 254 -18.12 15.01 8.43
C ALA A 254 -19.25 15.72 7.66
N PHE A 255 -19.35 17.05 7.76
CA PHE A 255 -20.34 17.83 7.02
C PHE A 255 -20.15 17.71 5.50
N VAL A 256 -18.90 17.89 5.02
CA VAL A 256 -18.60 17.78 3.58
C VAL A 256 -18.84 16.35 3.08
N LEU A 257 -18.40 15.35 3.86
CA LEU A 257 -18.58 13.94 3.50
C LEU A 257 -20.06 13.52 3.46
N ASN A 258 -20.89 14.06 4.36
CA ASN A 258 -22.34 13.81 4.32
C ASN A 258 -23.00 14.40 3.07
N MET A 259 -22.50 15.54 2.56
CA MET A 259 -23.06 16.17 1.36
C MET A 259 -22.62 15.50 0.06
N ILE A 260 -21.33 15.21 -0.09
CA ILE A 260 -20.75 14.78 -1.38
C ILE A 260 -19.99 13.44 -1.31
N GLY A 261 -19.92 12.82 -0.13
CA GLY A 261 -19.25 11.53 0.05
C GLY A 261 -20.05 10.37 -0.55
N PRO A 262 -19.39 9.22 -0.76
CA PRO A 262 -20.04 8.00 -1.26
C PRO A 262 -21.11 7.50 -0.26
N LYS A 263 -22.17 6.93 -0.80
CA LYS A 263 -23.28 6.35 -0.02
C LYS A 263 -23.43 4.88 -0.35
N ALA A 264 -23.71 4.05 0.64
CA ALA A 264 -23.93 2.61 0.46
C ALA A 264 -25.10 2.25 -0.48
N THR A 265 -25.89 3.23 -0.89
CA THR A 265 -26.97 3.11 -1.87
C THR A 265 -26.53 3.39 -3.31
N ASP A 266 -25.31 3.85 -3.52
CA ASP A 266 -24.79 4.12 -4.85
C ASP A 266 -24.64 2.79 -5.62
N LYS A 267 -24.89 2.85 -6.93
CA LYS A 267 -24.80 1.67 -7.80
C LYS A 267 -23.40 1.42 -8.34
N GLU A 268 -22.51 2.39 -8.21
CA GLU A 268 -21.15 2.33 -8.73
C GLU A 268 -20.17 2.94 -7.72
N GLY A 269 -18.89 2.69 -7.95
CA GLY A 269 -17.83 3.30 -7.18
C GLY A 269 -17.71 2.79 -5.74
N ILE A 270 -17.10 3.60 -4.89
CA ILE A 270 -16.88 3.26 -3.46
C ILE A 270 -18.21 3.00 -2.75
N GLY A 271 -19.27 3.70 -3.11
CA GLY A 271 -20.59 3.51 -2.48
C GLY A 271 -21.17 2.14 -2.75
N ALA A 272 -21.05 1.60 -3.98
CA ALA A 272 -21.46 0.23 -4.29
C ALA A 272 -20.68 -0.81 -3.46
N LEU A 273 -19.36 -0.59 -3.30
CA LEU A 273 -18.53 -1.43 -2.45
C LEU A 273 -18.96 -1.34 -0.97
N MET A 274 -19.32 -0.14 -0.49
CA MET A 274 -19.92 0.04 0.85
C MET A 274 -21.25 -0.72 0.99
N GLY A 275 -22.08 -0.72 -0.05
CA GLY A 275 -23.33 -1.49 -0.09
C GLY A 275 -23.08 -2.99 0.04
N LEU A 276 -22.12 -3.51 -0.71
CA LEU A 276 -21.70 -4.91 -0.64
C LEU A 276 -21.17 -5.26 0.76
N ALA A 277 -20.24 -4.46 1.29
CA ALA A 277 -19.68 -4.66 2.64
C ALA A 277 -20.79 -4.69 3.70
N ARG A 278 -21.74 -3.75 3.64
CA ARG A 278 -22.88 -3.70 4.56
C ARG A 278 -23.77 -4.94 4.45
N LYS A 279 -24.00 -5.47 3.24
CA LYS A 279 -24.74 -6.70 3.03
C LYS A 279 -24.01 -7.90 3.67
N LEU A 280 -22.74 -8.12 3.31
CA LEU A 280 -21.95 -9.26 3.80
C LEU A 280 -21.78 -9.25 5.33
N VAL A 281 -21.56 -8.07 5.90
CA VAL A 281 -21.42 -7.91 7.36
C VAL A 281 -22.79 -8.05 8.04
N GLY A 282 -23.85 -7.46 7.49
CA GLY A 282 -25.20 -7.53 8.06
C GLY A 282 -25.68 -8.96 8.30
N GLU A 283 -25.34 -9.90 7.43
CA GLU A 283 -25.66 -11.33 7.56
C GLU A 283 -25.01 -11.98 8.80
N ARG A 284 -24.01 -11.36 9.41
CA ARG A 284 -23.29 -11.86 10.60
C ARG A 284 -23.79 -11.29 11.91
N PHE A 285 -24.73 -10.33 11.88
CA PHE A 285 -25.24 -9.62 13.07
C PHE A 285 -26.77 -9.72 13.22
N GLY A 286 -27.48 -10.36 12.29
CA GLY A 286 -28.94 -10.57 12.36
C GLY A 286 -29.34 -11.68 13.34
N GLU A 287 -30.65 -11.77 13.62
CA GLU A 287 -31.21 -12.91 14.37
C GLU A 287 -30.96 -14.21 13.59
N GLY A 288 -30.36 -15.21 14.25
CA GLY A 288 -30.01 -16.48 13.62
C GLY A 288 -28.70 -16.46 12.81
N ALA A 289 -27.87 -15.42 12.95
CA ALA A 289 -26.57 -15.36 12.29
C ALA A 289 -25.68 -16.56 12.67
N GLU A 290 -25.13 -17.23 11.66
CA GLU A 290 -24.25 -18.37 11.84
C GLU A 290 -22.84 -17.92 12.27
N ASP A 291 -22.24 -18.65 13.23
CA ASP A 291 -20.82 -18.51 13.56
C ASP A 291 -19.95 -19.16 12.49
N ARG A 292 -19.62 -18.40 11.44
CA ARG A 292 -18.76 -18.86 10.34
C ARG A 292 -17.28 -18.78 10.73
N LYS A 293 -16.51 -19.77 10.29
CA LYS A 293 -15.07 -19.90 10.59
C LYS A 293 -14.19 -19.24 9.50
N ASP A 294 -14.54 -18.01 9.14
CA ASP A 294 -13.80 -17.13 8.25
C ASP A 294 -13.25 -15.92 9.04
N MET A 295 -12.53 -15.00 8.35
CA MET A 295 -11.94 -13.83 9.01
C MET A 295 -13.00 -12.93 9.63
N LEU A 296 -14.11 -12.66 8.92
CA LEU A 296 -15.19 -11.82 9.42
C LEU A 296 -15.83 -12.43 10.68
N GLY A 297 -16.07 -13.74 10.67
CA GLY A 297 -16.55 -14.46 11.86
C GLY A 297 -15.55 -14.37 13.02
N SER A 298 -14.24 -14.41 12.75
CA SER A 298 -13.22 -14.17 13.78
C SER A 298 -13.34 -12.76 14.36
N PHE A 299 -13.52 -11.73 13.54
CA PHE A 299 -13.66 -10.34 14.00
C PHE A 299 -14.89 -10.16 14.89
N VAL A 300 -16.02 -10.75 14.51
CA VAL A 300 -17.26 -10.74 15.31
C VAL A 300 -17.04 -11.44 16.65
N ARG A 301 -16.43 -12.63 16.67
CA ARG A 301 -16.11 -13.36 17.91
C ARG A 301 -15.18 -12.58 18.84
N HIS A 302 -14.25 -11.79 18.27
CA HIS A 302 -13.35 -10.93 19.05
C HIS A 302 -13.95 -9.56 19.40
N GLY A 303 -15.25 -9.36 19.17
CA GLY A 303 -16.01 -8.22 19.66
C GLY A 303 -15.86 -6.95 18.82
N LEU A 304 -15.69 -7.06 17.50
CA LEU A 304 -15.93 -5.93 16.60
C LEU A 304 -17.44 -5.72 16.45
N SER A 305 -17.84 -4.46 16.46
CA SER A 305 -19.20 -4.06 16.12
C SER A 305 -19.45 -4.19 14.60
N GLN A 306 -20.71 -4.22 14.19
CA GLN A 306 -21.07 -4.26 12.78
C GLN A 306 -20.42 -3.14 11.97
N ARG A 307 -20.40 -1.90 12.49
CA ARG A 307 -19.78 -0.74 11.81
C ARG A 307 -18.27 -0.88 11.66
N GLU A 308 -17.59 -1.39 12.70
CA GLU A 308 -16.16 -1.67 12.63
C GLU A 308 -15.87 -2.74 11.58
N CYS A 309 -16.67 -3.81 11.52
CA CYS A 309 -16.56 -4.85 10.50
C CYS A 309 -16.79 -4.28 9.08
N GLU A 310 -17.81 -3.44 8.88
CA GLU A 310 -18.08 -2.81 7.58
C GLU A 310 -16.89 -1.98 7.08
N ALA A 311 -16.26 -1.19 7.97
CA ALA A 311 -15.08 -0.41 7.62
C ALA A 311 -13.83 -1.28 7.35
N GLU A 312 -13.63 -2.35 8.12
CA GLU A 312 -12.48 -3.26 7.93
C GLU A 312 -12.61 -4.08 6.64
N VAL A 313 -13.81 -4.56 6.30
CA VAL A 313 -14.09 -5.30 5.06
C VAL A 313 -13.71 -4.48 3.82
N LEU A 314 -14.05 -3.19 3.80
CA LEU A 314 -13.68 -2.30 2.70
C LEU A 314 -12.15 -2.20 2.54
N VAL A 315 -11.44 -2.02 3.66
CA VAL A 315 -9.97 -1.95 3.63
C VAL A 315 -9.36 -3.29 3.24
N GLN A 316 -9.91 -4.42 3.70
CA GLN A 316 -9.44 -5.76 3.35
C GLN A 316 -9.49 -5.99 1.84
N ILE A 317 -10.64 -5.72 1.20
CA ILE A 317 -10.83 -5.91 -0.24
C ILE A 317 -9.77 -5.13 -1.03
N VAL A 318 -9.61 -3.83 -0.72
CA VAL A 318 -8.64 -2.98 -1.43
C VAL A 318 -7.19 -3.39 -1.13
N ALA A 319 -6.85 -3.60 0.14
CA ALA A 319 -5.46 -3.84 0.53
C ALA A 319 -4.95 -5.21 0.09
N GLY A 320 -5.79 -6.25 0.14
CA GLY A 320 -5.36 -7.60 -0.17
C GLY A 320 -5.30 -7.90 -1.66
N SER A 321 -6.23 -7.35 -2.45
CA SER A 321 -6.30 -7.64 -3.89
C SER A 321 -5.12 -7.07 -4.67
N ASP A 322 -4.78 -5.78 -4.48
CA ASP A 322 -3.80 -5.12 -5.32
C ASP A 322 -2.34 -5.35 -4.91
N THR A 323 -2.09 -5.51 -3.61
CA THR A 323 -0.71 -5.58 -3.11
C THR A 323 -0.05 -6.92 -3.41
N THR A 324 -0.72 -8.03 -3.11
CA THR A 324 -0.18 -9.37 -3.41
C THR A 324 -0.15 -9.62 -4.91
N ALA A 325 -1.17 -9.17 -5.67
CA ALA A 325 -1.14 -9.23 -7.13
C ALA A 325 0.06 -8.49 -7.72
N THR A 326 0.39 -7.31 -7.20
CA THR A 326 1.60 -6.58 -7.61
C THR A 326 2.87 -7.36 -7.31
N ALA A 327 2.97 -7.99 -6.14
CA ALA A 327 4.12 -8.84 -5.79
C ALA A 327 4.24 -10.03 -6.76
N ILE A 328 3.13 -10.69 -7.12
CA ILE A 328 3.10 -11.82 -8.05
C ILE A 328 3.57 -11.38 -9.45
N ARG A 329 2.88 -10.40 -10.05
CA ARG A 329 3.15 -9.98 -11.44
C ARG A 329 4.53 -9.37 -11.62
N ALA A 330 4.98 -8.55 -10.66
CA ALA A 330 6.32 -7.96 -10.72
C ALA A 330 7.43 -9.01 -10.55
N THR A 331 7.26 -9.95 -9.63
CA THR A 331 8.21 -11.04 -9.45
C THR A 331 8.25 -11.95 -10.69
N MET A 332 7.09 -12.29 -11.27
CA MET A 332 7.03 -13.06 -12.52
C MET A 332 7.70 -12.33 -13.69
N LEU A 333 7.54 -11.01 -13.80
CA LEU A 333 8.26 -10.23 -14.81
C LEU A 333 9.77 -10.38 -14.66
N TYR A 334 10.29 -10.21 -13.45
CA TYR A 334 11.73 -10.42 -13.19
C TYR A 334 12.19 -11.84 -13.48
N VAL A 335 11.40 -12.85 -13.09
CA VAL A 335 11.70 -14.27 -13.37
C VAL A 335 11.75 -14.51 -14.88
N MET A 336 10.71 -14.13 -15.63
CA MET A 336 10.65 -14.33 -17.09
C MET A 336 11.72 -13.56 -17.86
N THR A 337 12.15 -12.40 -17.36
CA THR A 337 13.21 -11.60 -18.02
C THR A 337 14.62 -11.97 -17.58
N THR A 338 14.78 -12.94 -16.65
CA THR A 338 16.07 -13.37 -16.15
C THR A 338 16.22 -14.90 -16.31
N PRO A 339 16.64 -15.40 -17.49
CA PRO A 339 16.62 -16.84 -17.80
C PRO A 339 17.33 -17.74 -16.78
N ARG A 340 18.46 -17.28 -16.20
CA ARG A 340 19.17 -18.03 -15.18
C ARG A 340 18.33 -18.24 -13.91
N VAL A 341 17.53 -17.23 -13.53
CA VAL A 341 16.64 -17.33 -12.36
C VAL A 341 15.45 -18.23 -12.66
N TYR A 342 14.85 -18.07 -13.85
CA TYR A 342 13.75 -18.91 -14.29
C TYR A 342 14.14 -20.40 -14.22
N GLN A 343 15.26 -20.76 -14.84
CA GLN A 343 15.77 -22.15 -14.85
C GLN A 343 16.15 -22.66 -13.46
N ALA A 344 16.73 -21.80 -12.61
CA ALA A 344 17.13 -22.20 -11.26
C ALA A 344 15.90 -22.47 -10.38
N LEU A 345 14.87 -21.62 -10.49
CA LEU A 345 13.61 -21.79 -9.74
C LEU A 345 12.87 -23.06 -10.21
N GLN A 346 12.75 -23.28 -11.52
CA GLN A 346 12.14 -24.51 -12.03
C GLN A 346 12.90 -25.76 -11.58
N ARG A 347 14.23 -25.72 -11.59
CA ARG A 347 15.05 -26.83 -11.11
C ARG A 347 14.80 -27.15 -9.65
N GLU A 348 14.73 -26.12 -8.78
CA GLU A 348 14.40 -26.33 -7.35
C GLU A 348 13.03 -26.98 -7.18
N ILE A 349 12.02 -26.54 -7.96
CA ILE A 349 10.68 -27.10 -7.95
C ILE A 349 10.72 -28.58 -8.41
N ASP A 350 11.32 -28.86 -9.56
CA ASP A 350 11.39 -30.23 -10.14
C ASP A 350 12.12 -31.19 -9.22
N GLU A 351 13.26 -30.78 -8.67
CA GLU A 351 14.01 -31.58 -7.69
C GLU A 351 13.21 -31.79 -6.40
N GLY A 352 12.48 -30.74 -5.95
CA GLY A 352 11.61 -30.83 -4.77
C GLY A 352 10.48 -31.85 -4.97
N ILE A 353 9.84 -31.87 -6.13
CA ILE A 353 8.79 -32.81 -6.50
C ILE A 353 9.38 -34.25 -6.57
N LYS A 354 10.48 -34.43 -7.32
CA LYS A 354 11.14 -35.70 -7.47
C LYS A 354 11.56 -36.32 -6.13
N ASN A 355 11.98 -35.51 -5.19
CA ASN A 355 12.44 -35.95 -3.88
C ASN A 355 11.31 -36.01 -2.82
N GLY A 356 10.05 -35.86 -3.22
CA GLY A 356 8.88 -35.88 -2.31
C GLY A 356 8.84 -34.78 -1.28
N LYS A 357 9.52 -33.65 -1.54
CA LYS A 357 9.53 -32.44 -0.68
C LYS A 357 8.43 -31.44 -1.02
N ILE A 358 7.77 -31.61 -2.15
CA ILE A 358 6.69 -30.75 -2.64
C ILE A 358 5.48 -31.62 -2.93
N SER A 359 4.42 -31.38 -2.18
CA SER A 359 3.10 -32.02 -2.35
C SER A 359 2.33 -31.43 -3.54
N ASN A 360 1.15 -31.96 -3.83
CA ASN A 360 0.25 -31.47 -4.88
C ASN A 360 -1.18 -31.28 -4.33
N PRO A 361 -1.65 -30.03 -4.12
CA PRO A 361 -0.88 -28.77 -4.23
C PRO A 361 0.22 -28.65 -3.17
N ILE A 362 1.20 -27.77 -3.42
CA ILE A 362 2.25 -27.47 -2.44
C ILE A 362 1.63 -26.84 -1.19
N THR A 363 2.13 -27.20 0.00
CA THR A 363 1.78 -26.47 1.23
C THR A 363 2.64 -25.20 1.39
N ALA A 364 2.11 -24.22 2.10
CA ALA A 364 2.87 -22.98 2.39
C ALA A 364 4.13 -23.26 3.21
N ALA A 365 4.11 -24.27 4.08
CA ALA A 365 5.26 -24.70 4.86
C ALA A 365 6.36 -25.29 3.97
N GLU A 366 6.00 -26.14 3.00
CA GLU A 366 6.95 -26.67 2.01
C GLU A 366 7.54 -25.53 1.17
N GLY A 367 6.71 -24.60 0.68
CA GLY A 367 7.17 -23.43 -0.08
C GLY A 367 8.14 -22.55 0.73
N ALA A 368 7.86 -22.33 2.02
CA ALA A 368 8.76 -21.62 2.91
C ALA A 368 10.10 -22.37 3.14
N GLY A 369 10.12 -23.67 2.93
CA GLY A 369 11.31 -24.53 2.99
C GLY A 369 12.17 -24.53 1.71
N LEU A 370 11.77 -23.86 0.62
CA LEU A 370 12.50 -23.78 -0.64
C LEU A 370 13.40 -22.53 -0.68
N PRO A 371 14.71 -22.64 -0.47
CA PRO A 371 15.57 -21.46 -0.27
C PRO A 371 15.68 -20.56 -1.50
N TYR A 372 15.63 -21.11 -2.72
CA TYR A 372 15.67 -20.29 -3.93
C TYR A 372 14.34 -19.58 -4.19
N LEU A 373 13.20 -20.25 -3.99
CA LEU A 373 11.87 -19.64 -4.02
C LEU A 373 11.77 -18.48 -3.02
N GLN A 374 12.24 -18.68 -1.77
CA GLN A 374 12.27 -17.62 -0.78
C GLN A 374 13.14 -16.43 -1.26
N GLY A 375 14.29 -16.72 -1.86
CA GLY A 375 15.13 -15.71 -2.50
C GLY A 375 14.38 -14.93 -3.58
N VAL A 376 13.64 -15.59 -4.45
CA VAL A 376 12.83 -14.97 -5.51
C VAL A 376 11.73 -14.08 -4.92
N ILE A 377 11.00 -14.54 -3.91
CA ILE A 377 9.94 -13.77 -3.25
C ILE A 377 10.50 -12.52 -2.58
N TYR A 378 11.54 -12.66 -1.76
CA TYR A 378 12.14 -11.51 -1.07
C TYR A 378 12.77 -10.51 -2.04
N GLU A 379 13.36 -10.98 -3.13
CA GLU A 379 13.98 -10.12 -4.14
C GLU A 379 12.92 -9.34 -4.93
N GLY A 380 11.80 -9.98 -5.27
CA GLY A 380 10.66 -9.33 -5.90
C GLY A 380 10.07 -8.23 -5.01
N LEU A 381 9.75 -8.54 -3.76
CA LEU A 381 9.24 -7.58 -2.77
C LEU A 381 10.21 -6.40 -2.53
N ARG A 382 11.50 -6.67 -2.50
CA ARG A 382 12.55 -5.67 -2.29
C ARG A 382 12.65 -4.69 -3.46
N LEU A 383 12.72 -5.22 -4.69
CA LEU A 383 12.89 -4.40 -5.89
C LEU A 383 11.61 -3.74 -6.36
N PHE A 384 10.47 -4.36 -6.10
CA PHE A 384 9.19 -3.83 -6.53
C PHE A 384 8.19 -3.82 -5.37
N PRO A 385 8.35 -2.89 -4.41
CA PRO A 385 7.45 -2.80 -3.28
C PRO A 385 6.01 -2.54 -3.75
N PRO A 386 5.03 -3.36 -3.34
CA PRO A 386 3.64 -3.22 -3.79
C PRO A 386 2.99 -1.90 -3.38
N PHE A 387 3.36 -1.39 -2.21
CA PHE A 387 2.90 -0.11 -1.69
C PHE A 387 4.04 0.91 -1.75
N THR A 388 3.79 2.02 -2.45
CA THR A 388 4.76 3.11 -2.65
C THR A 388 4.26 4.45 -2.10
N GLY A 389 3.13 4.44 -1.41
CA GLY A 389 2.55 5.61 -0.78
C GLY A 389 3.45 6.27 0.26
N THR A 390 3.05 7.46 0.66
CA THR A 390 3.75 8.24 1.70
C THR A 390 2.98 8.19 3.02
N PRO A 391 3.04 7.09 3.79
CA PRO A 391 2.30 6.92 5.03
C PRO A 391 2.93 7.77 6.14
N PHE A 392 2.73 9.09 6.07
CA PHE A 392 3.34 10.05 6.96
C PHE A 392 3.00 9.80 8.42
N LYS A 393 4.05 9.84 9.25
CA LYS A 393 3.96 9.93 10.71
C LYS A 393 4.25 11.36 11.15
N VAL A 394 3.70 11.75 12.30
CA VAL A 394 3.90 13.07 12.89
C VAL A 394 4.98 12.96 13.95
N VAL A 395 5.98 13.81 13.86
CA VAL A 395 7.04 13.98 14.86
C VAL A 395 6.42 14.44 16.18
N PRO A 396 6.77 13.81 17.32
CA PRO A 396 6.21 14.16 18.63
C PRO A 396 6.51 15.62 19.01
N PRO A 397 5.75 16.23 19.96
CA PRO A 397 5.84 17.65 20.29
C PRO A 397 7.24 18.14 20.67
N GLU A 398 8.05 17.29 21.33
CA GLU A 398 9.43 17.59 21.71
C GLU A 398 10.39 17.68 20.53
N GLY A 399 9.97 17.29 19.34
CA GLY A 399 10.84 17.18 18.16
C GLY A 399 11.67 15.89 18.15
N ASP A 400 12.53 15.75 17.15
CA ASP A 400 13.48 14.64 17.02
C ASP A 400 14.75 15.12 16.30
N THR A 401 15.80 14.30 16.32
CA THR A 401 17.02 14.52 15.54
C THR A 401 17.11 13.46 14.45
N ILE A 402 17.15 13.91 13.19
CA ILE A 402 17.22 13.05 11.99
C ILE A 402 18.40 13.53 11.14
N ASP A 403 19.27 12.61 10.70
CA ASP A 403 20.51 12.94 9.98
C ASP A 403 21.36 14.00 10.71
N GLY A 404 21.40 13.97 12.05
CA GLY A 404 22.09 14.94 12.90
C GLY A 404 21.46 16.33 12.96
N LYS A 405 20.24 16.52 12.43
CA LYS A 405 19.53 17.80 12.33
C LYS A 405 18.24 17.77 13.12
N PHE A 406 17.95 18.87 13.81
CA PHE A 406 16.69 19.01 14.57
C PHE A 406 15.49 19.10 13.64
N VAL A 407 14.48 18.29 13.93
CA VAL A 407 13.18 18.26 13.26
C VAL A 407 12.09 18.65 14.27
N PRO A 408 11.38 19.75 14.04
CA PRO A 408 10.36 20.22 14.96
C PRO A 408 9.19 19.24 15.11
N GLY A 409 8.56 19.28 16.30
CA GLY A 409 7.29 18.61 16.53
C GLY A 409 6.22 19.03 15.53
N GLY A 410 5.35 18.09 15.14
CA GLY A 410 4.34 18.33 14.13
C GLY A 410 4.82 18.19 12.67
N THR A 411 6.14 18.08 12.42
CA THR A 411 6.67 17.71 11.11
C THR A 411 6.19 16.32 10.71
N ARG A 412 5.92 16.10 9.43
CA ARG A 412 5.50 14.79 8.93
C ARG A 412 6.67 14.10 8.25
N ILE A 413 6.85 12.82 8.53
CA ILE A 413 7.91 11.98 7.93
C ILE A 413 7.33 10.66 7.44
N ALA A 414 7.73 10.22 6.24
CA ALA A 414 7.38 8.93 5.66
C ALA A 414 8.62 8.14 5.25
N ALA A 415 8.48 6.81 5.18
CA ALA A 415 9.51 5.93 4.64
C ALA A 415 9.48 5.91 3.11
N SER A 416 10.66 5.81 2.49
CA SER A 416 10.80 5.50 1.06
C SER A 416 11.07 4.00 0.91
N PHE A 417 10.03 3.18 0.77
CA PHE A 417 10.18 1.73 0.62
C PHE A 417 10.99 1.34 -0.62
N TRP A 418 10.88 2.11 -1.69
CA TRP A 418 11.68 1.92 -2.89
C TRP A 418 13.18 2.09 -2.63
N ALA A 419 13.57 3.16 -1.95
CA ALA A 419 14.98 3.43 -1.66
C ALA A 419 15.55 2.46 -0.61
N THR A 420 14.75 2.05 0.40
CA THR A 420 15.19 1.06 1.39
C THR A 420 15.50 -0.30 0.76
N GLY A 421 14.67 -0.74 -0.20
CA GLY A 421 14.91 -1.97 -0.94
C GLY A 421 16.20 -1.97 -1.79
N ARG A 422 16.77 -0.78 -2.07
CA ARG A 422 18.00 -0.58 -2.85
C ARG A 422 19.18 -0.11 -2.01
N HIS A 423 19.08 -0.21 -0.70
CA HIS A 423 20.13 0.23 0.20
C HIS A 423 21.40 -0.60 0.04
N GLN A 424 22.45 -0.01 -0.56
CA GLN A 424 23.70 -0.71 -0.87
C GLN A 424 24.42 -1.26 0.37
N GLY A 425 24.36 -0.57 1.51
CA GLY A 425 24.89 -1.07 2.77
C GLY A 425 24.31 -2.41 3.19
N THR A 426 23.03 -2.64 2.87
CA THR A 426 22.32 -3.89 3.16
C THR A 426 22.47 -4.93 2.04
N PHE A 427 22.32 -4.54 0.76
CA PHE A 427 22.22 -5.48 -0.36
C PHE A 427 23.47 -5.55 -1.25
N GLY A 428 24.48 -4.71 -1.00
CA GLY A 428 25.72 -4.67 -1.79
C GLY A 428 25.64 -3.70 -2.97
N ALA A 429 26.75 -3.61 -3.72
CA ALA A 429 26.86 -2.72 -4.88
C ALA A 429 25.87 -3.08 -6.01
N ASP A 430 25.45 -4.34 -6.06
CA ASP A 430 24.48 -4.89 -7.01
C ASP A 430 23.02 -4.83 -6.52
N ALA A 431 22.72 -3.91 -5.59
CA ALA A 431 21.38 -3.75 -4.99
C ALA A 431 20.27 -3.46 -6.02
N GLU A 432 20.59 -2.93 -7.20
CA GLU A 432 19.65 -2.67 -8.29
C GLU A 432 19.31 -3.93 -9.13
N LEU A 433 20.11 -4.99 -9.01
CA LEU A 433 19.92 -6.20 -9.81
C LEU A 433 18.97 -7.18 -9.13
N PHE A 434 18.13 -7.86 -9.93
CA PHE A 434 17.35 -9.00 -9.48
C PHE A 434 18.24 -10.22 -9.36
N ARG A 435 18.69 -10.51 -8.13
CA ARG A 435 19.62 -11.59 -7.81
C ARG A 435 19.14 -12.39 -6.60
N PRO A 436 18.22 -13.32 -6.79
CA PRO A 436 17.73 -14.20 -5.72
C PRO A 436 18.81 -14.97 -4.98
N GLU A 437 19.93 -15.27 -5.65
CA GLU A 437 21.08 -16.00 -5.10
C GLU A 437 21.68 -15.32 -3.86
N ARG A 438 21.55 -13.98 -3.74
CA ARG A 438 22.05 -13.24 -2.56
C ARG A 438 21.46 -13.77 -1.24
N TRP A 439 20.25 -14.31 -1.27
CA TRP A 439 19.55 -14.78 -0.08
C TRP A 439 20.12 -16.09 0.47
N PRO A 440 20.18 -17.20 -0.28
CA PRO A 440 20.82 -18.42 0.18
C PRO A 440 22.33 -18.24 0.41
N GLU A 441 23.03 -17.39 -0.36
CA GLU A 441 24.43 -17.06 -0.12
C GLU A 441 24.63 -16.37 1.23
N ALA A 442 23.77 -15.41 1.58
CA ALA A 442 23.85 -14.73 2.88
C ALA A 442 23.51 -15.70 4.02
N ALA A 443 22.48 -16.53 3.87
CA ALA A 443 22.11 -17.53 4.86
C ALA A 443 23.25 -18.50 5.15
N ALA A 444 23.98 -18.96 4.12
CA ALA A 444 25.09 -19.88 4.27
C ALA A 444 26.36 -19.26 4.87
N ARG A 445 26.61 -17.97 4.57
CA ARG A 445 27.90 -17.33 4.93
C ARG A 445 27.83 -16.42 6.14
N ASN A 446 26.69 -15.76 6.38
CA ASN A 446 26.53 -14.74 7.42
C ASN A 446 25.06 -14.58 7.83
N GLU A 447 24.65 -15.35 8.82
CA GLU A 447 23.27 -15.34 9.34
C GLU A 447 22.81 -13.95 9.77
N LYS A 448 23.67 -13.14 10.41
CA LYS A 448 23.34 -11.76 10.82
C LYS A 448 22.99 -10.91 9.62
N LYS A 449 23.75 -11.04 8.52
CA LYS A 449 23.49 -10.33 7.26
C LYS A 449 22.17 -10.78 6.62
N PHE A 450 21.91 -12.08 6.59
CA PHE A 450 20.65 -12.63 6.10
C PHE A 450 19.44 -12.07 6.87
N VAL A 451 19.52 -12.09 8.20
CA VAL A 451 18.44 -11.55 9.06
C VAL A 451 18.24 -10.05 8.84
N GLU A 452 19.34 -9.28 8.65
CA GLU A 452 19.25 -7.86 8.33
C GLU A 452 18.56 -7.63 6.98
N MET A 453 19.01 -8.32 5.93
CA MET A 453 18.40 -8.25 4.58
C MET A 453 16.91 -8.55 4.63
N LYS A 454 16.53 -9.64 5.32
CA LYS A 454 15.13 -10.03 5.51
C LYS A 454 14.32 -8.93 6.19
N ARG A 455 14.83 -8.38 7.29
CA ARG A 455 14.19 -7.28 8.02
C ARG A 455 13.98 -6.03 7.16
N VAL A 456 14.92 -5.72 6.28
CA VAL A 456 14.83 -4.56 5.38
C VAL A 456 13.82 -4.83 4.25
N ALA A 457 13.86 -6.00 3.62
CA ALA A 457 12.88 -6.38 2.60
C ALA A 457 11.45 -6.41 3.16
N GLU A 458 11.28 -6.88 4.38
CA GLU A 458 9.98 -6.93 5.06
C GLU A 458 9.42 -5.57 5.48
N LEU A 459 10.20 -4.47 5.38
CA LEU A 459 9.67 -3.11 5.63
C LEU A 459 8.52 -2.74 4.68
N VAL A 460 8.39 -3.38 3.54
CA VAL A 460 7.23 -3.23 2.63
C VAL A 460 5.90 -3.57 3.32
N PHE A 461 5.94 -4.42 4.36
CA PHE A 461 4.80 -4.73 5.22
C PHE A 461 4.68 -3.77 6.43
N GLY A 462 5.43 -2.68 6.45
CA GLY A 462 5.53 -1.80 7.62
C GLY A 462 6.38 -2.40 8.74
N TYR A 463 6.38 -1.73 9.90
CA TYR A 463 7.20 -2.14 11.04
C TYR A 463 6.48 -1.92 12.38
N GLY A 464 6.72 -2.82 13.33
CA GLY A 464 6.27 -2.70 14.71
C GLY A 464 4.75 -2.55 14.85
N ARG A 465 4.31 -1.51 15.58
CA ARG A 465 2.88 -1.21 15.80
C ARG A 465 2.10 -1.12 14.50
N TRP A 466 2.69 -0.51 13.47
CA TRP A 466 2.07 -0.23 12.19
C TRP A 466 2.31 -1.31 11.12
N GLY A 467 2.79 -2.49 11.54
CA GLY A 467 3.01 -3.62 10.64
C GLY A 467 1.70 -4.15 10.05
N CYS A 468 1.76 -4.58 8.80
CA CYS A 468 0.63 -5.14 8.06
C CYS A 468 0.06 -6.39 8.74
N PRO A 469 -1.23 -6.46 9.03
CA PRO A 469 -1.86 -7.66 9.61
C PRO A 469 -1.95 -8.80 8.59
N GLY A 470 -2.13 -8.49 7.30
CA GLY A 470 -2.26 -9.47 6.21
C GLY A 470 -0.95 -10.10 5.73
N LYS A 471 0.20 -9.83 6.38
CA LYS A 471 1.50 -10.37 5.97
C LYS A 471 1.48 -11.91 5.87
N THR A 472 0.84 -12.59 6.81
CA THR A 472 0.75 -14.07 6.82
C THR A 472 0.01 -14.58 5.59
N VAL A 473 -1.13 -13.97 5.24
CA VAL A 473 -1.92 -14.36 4.06
C VAL A 473 -1.13 -14.12 2.78
N ALA A 474 -0.48 -12.94 2.65
CA ALA A 474 0.34 -12.63 1.49
C ALA A 474 1.48 -13.66 1.27
N PHE A 475 2.18 -14.07 2.34
CA PHE A 475 3.21 -15.09 2.22
C PHE A 475 2.64 -16.50 1.93
N LEU A 476 1.45 -16.82 2.42
CA LEU A 476 0.74 -18.04 2.04
C LEU A 476 0.51 -18.07 0.52
N GLU A 477 -0.06 -17.02 -0.05
CA GLU A 477 -0.30 -16.91 -1.50
C GLU A 477 1.01 -16.96 -2.29
N LEU A 478 2.04 -16.19 -1.89
CA LEU A 478 3.31 -16.12 -2.61
C LEU A 478 4.09 -17.44 -2.57
N ASN A 479 4.07 -18.17 -1.45
CA ASN A 479 4.75 -19.44 -1.32
C ASN A 479 4.15 -20.55 -2.21
N LYS A 480 2.88 -20.39 -2.60
CA LYS A 480 2.15 -21.40 -3.37
C LYS A 480 2.06 -21.05 -4.87
N ILE A 481 1.69 -19.81 -5.20
CA ILE A 481 1.36 -19.43 -6.58
C ILE A 481 2.51 -19.64 -7.57
N PHE A 482 3.75 -19.28 -7.20
CA PHE A 482 4.90 -19.44 -8.09
C PHE A 482 5.20 -20.90 -8.38
N VAL A 483 5.09 -21.75 -7.36
CA VAL A 483 5.30 -23.20 -7.52
C VAL A 483 4.20 -23.79 -8.39
N GLU A 484 2.93 -23.51 -8.09
CA GLU A 484 1.79 -24.07 -8.83
C GLU A 484 1.76 -23.60 -10.29
N MET A 485 2.15 -22.37 -10.59
CA MET A 485 2.29 -21.92 -11.97
C MET A 485 3.46 -22.60 -12.69
N LEU A 486 4.66 -22.59 -12.10
CA LEU A 486 5.89 -23.02 -12.77
C LEU A 486 6.08 -24.54 -12.81
N ARG A 487 5.37 -25.29 -11.98
CA ARG A 487 5.38 -26.78 -12.09
C ARG A 487 4.55 -27.29 -13.26
N HIS A 488 3.53 -26.55 -13.68
CA HIS A 488 2.59 -26.98 -14.72
C HIS A 488 2.80 -26.27 -16.05
N PHE A 489 3.37 -25.07 -16.05
CA PHE A 489 3.43 -24.23 -17.23
C PHE A 489 4.79 -23.53 -17.40
N ASP A 490 5.15 -23.30 -18.67
CA ASP A 490 6.18 -22.35 -19.08
C ASP A 490 5.52 -21.05 -19.53
N PHE A 491 6.14 -19.93 -19.17
CA PHE A 491 5.65 -18.58 -19.43
C PHE A 491 6.65 -17.81 -20.30
N GLN A 492 6.13 -17.11 -21.30
CA GLN A 492 6.91 -16.22 -22.15
C GLN A 492 6.19 -14.88 -22.34
N LEU A 493 6.90 -13.76 -22.15
CA LEU A 493 6.38 -12.45 -22.47
C LEU A 493 6.13 -12.30 -23.98
N VAL A 494 4.95 -11.84 -24.35
CA VAL A 494 4.60 -11.56 -25.75
C VAL A 494 5.22 -10.24 -26.20
N TYR A 495 5.22 -9.24 -25.33
CA TYR A 495 5.74 -7.91 -25.63
C TYR A 495 6.89 -7.53 -24.67
N PRO A 496 8.12 -8.06 -24.85
CA PRO A 496 9.21 -7.88 -23.90
C PRO A 496 9.73 -6.44 -23.80
N TYR A 497 9.52 -5.59 -24.82
CA TYR A 497 9.92 -4.17 -24.80
C TYR A 497 8.90 -3.25 -24.12
N ASP A 498 7.63 -3.66 -24.03
CA ASP A 498 6.55 -2.95 -23.34
C ASP A 498 5.72 -4.00 -22.55
N PRO A 499 6.28 -4.57 -21.48
CA PRO A 499 5.77 -5.79 -20.86
C PRO A 499 4.44 -5.60 -20.15
N TRP A 500 4.06 -4.39 -19.81
CA TRP A 500 2.80 -4.03 -19.19
C TRP A 500 2.47 -2.55 -19.32
N LYS A 501 1.21 -2.18 -19.15
CA LYS A 501 0.80 -0.82 -18.89
C LYS A 501 0.76 -0.60 -17.38
N GLY A 502 1.36 0.49 -16.89
CA GLY A 502 1.43 0.70 -15.45
C GLY A 502 1.37 2.16 -15.05
N SER A 503 0.65 2.42 -13.97
CA SER A 503 0.66 3.69 -13.25
C SER A 503 0.77 3.46 -11.74
N ASN A 504 1.21 4.49 -11.02
CA ASN A 504 1.46 4.39 -9.59
C ASN A 504 0.82 5.55 -8.83
N TYR A 505 -0.15 5.20 -7.98
CA TYR A 505 -0.93 6.10 -7.12
C TYR A 505 -1.02 5.52 -5.70
N ASN A 506 0.06 5.55 -4.93
CA ASN A 506 0.27 4.82 -3.67
C ASN A 506 0.35 3.30 -3.87
N LEU A 507 -0.49 2.73 -4.71
CA LEU A 507 -0.50 1.37 -5.21
C LEU A 507 -0.13 1.36 -6.69
N TRP A 508 0.18 0.18 -7.20
CA TRP A 508 0.43 -0.02 -8.62
C TRP A 508 -0.84 -0.49 -9.31
N LEU A 509 -1.18 0.17 -10.39
CA LEU A 509 -2.21 -0.23 -11.32
C LEU A 509 -1.54 -0.75 -12.58
N HIS A 510 -1.65 -2.05 -12.84
CA HIS A 510 -1.02 -2.71 -13.99
C HIS A 510 -2.05 -3.51 -14.79
N SER A 511 -1.94 -3.42 -16.11
CA SER A 511 -2.67 -4.21 -17.09
C SER A 511 -1.78 -4.58 -18.28
N ASP A 512 -2.30 -5.36 -19.18
CA ASP A 512 -1.67 -5.70 -20.45
C ASP A 512 -0.31 -6.41 -20.32
N MET A 513 -0.13 -7.21 -19.26
CA MET A 513 1.02 -8.08 -19.13
C MET A 513 0.76 -9.40 -19.88
N TRP A 514 0.79 -9.31 -21.20
CA TRP A 514 0.47 -10.43 -22.07
C TRP A 514 1.56 -11.48 -22.08
N VAL A 515 1.18 -12.71 -21.72
CA VAL A 515 2.06 -13.88 -21.75
C VAL A 515 1.49 -14.99 -22.61
N SER A 516 2.36 -15.71 -23.28
CA SER A 516 2.08 -17.02 -23.86
C SER A 516 2.39 -18.09 -22.80
N VAL A 517 1.53 -19.07 -22.74
CA VAL A 517 1.63 -20.17 -21.74
C VAL A 517 1.65 -21.50 -22.47
N THR A 518 2.60 -22.36 -22.13
CA THR A 518 2.67 -23.74 -22.65
C THR A 518 2.67 -24.73 -21.50
N LYS A 519 1.99 -25.87 -21.68
CA LYS A 519 2.03 -26.95 -20.68
C LYS A 519 3.42 -27.57 -20.65
N ARG A 520 3.90 -27.86 -19.47
CA ARG A 520 5.15 -28.60 -19.29
C ARG A 520 4.89 -30.11 -19.39
N ASP A 521 5.71 -30.82 -20.15
CA ASP A 521 5.71 -32.28 -20.23
C ASP A 521 6.43 -32.87 -18.98
N THR A 522 5.99 -32.48 -17.80
CA THR A 522 6.51 -33.10 -16.57
C THR A 522 5.71 -34.36 -16.29
N ALA A 523 6.25 -35.48 -16.74
CA ALA A 523 5.84 -36.81 -16.27
C ALA A 523 6.28 -36.99 -14.80
N ILE A 524 5.77 -36.16 -13.88
CA ILE A 524 6.07 -36.23 -12.45
C ILE A 524 4.76 -36.14 -11.66
#